data_1b7efd286959584f02bff6ec386604bc
#
_entry.id   1b7efd286959584f02bff6ec386604bc
#
_cell.length_a   1.000
_cell.length_b   1.000
_cell.length_c   1.000
_cell.angle_alpha   90.00
_cell.angle_beta   90.00
_cell.angle_gamma   90.00
#
_symmetry.space_group_name_H-M   'P 1'
#
loop_
_entity.id
_entity.type
_entity.pdbx_description
1 polymer ?
#
loop_
_entity_poly.entity_id
_entity_poly.type
_entity_poly.pdbx_seq_one_letter_code
_entity_poly.pdbx_strand_id
1 'polypeptide(L)'
;QVTRREFVVTALSSGFALAVQPVSAATITTDSEGLATGEATIGAGYDTFPGYFARPAAGESFATVLVVQEIFGVHEHIKDICRRLAKRGYLAVAPELYFRQGEVGKMKDINAILEKVVSKVPDAQVMKDLDSTVAWAEANKGDTKRLAVTGFCYGGRITWLYAAHSTGVKAGVAWYGRLQGVSGANQPKHPIDLVKELKAPVLGLYGGKDQGIPLSDVDDMQSDLKR
;
A
#
# COMPACT_ATOMS: atom_id res chain seq x y z
N GLN A 1 32.74 -4.55 -12.56
CA GLN A 1 31.70 -5.60 -12.46
C GLN A 1 30.70 -5.12 -11.41
N VAL A 2 29.49 -4.81 -11.86
CA VAL A 2 28.37 -4.44 -10.96
C VAL A 2 28.01 -5.68 -10.15
N THR A 3 27.96 -5.58 -8.83
CA THR A 3 27.56 -6.70 -7.98
C THR A 3 26.07 -6.99 -8.17
N ARG A 4 25.62 -8.23 -7.91
CA ARG A 4 24.19 -8.60 -7.92
C ARG A 4 23.32 -7.66 -7.09
N ARG A 5 23.86 -7.14 -6.00
CA ARG A 5 23.19 -6.22 -5.09
C ARG A 5 23.04 -4.81 -5.70
N GLU A 6 24.07 -4.31 -6.36
CA GLU A 6 24.03 -3.04 -7.10
C GLU A 6 23.11 -3.10 -8.31
N PHE A 7 23.06 -4.23 -9.01
CA PHE A 7 22.14 -4.45 -10.13
C PHE A 7 20.68 -4.44 -9.67
N VAL A 8 20.34 -5.08 -8.55
CA VAL A 8 18.96 -5.08 -7.98
C VAL A 8 18.56 -3.69 -7.50
N VAL A 9 19.45 -2.96 -6.85
CA VAL A 9 19.17 -1.56 -6.41
C VAL A 9 19.02 -0.66 -7.63
N THR A 10 19.86 -0.78 -8.64
CA THR A 10 19.81 0.03 -9.86
C THR A 10 18.56 -0.28 -10.71
N ALA A 11 18.17 -1.54 -10.83
CA ALA A 11 16.95 -1.93 -11.55
C ALA A 11 15.68 -1.47 -10.83
N LEU A 12 15.68 -1.52 -9.49
CA LEU A 12 14.60 -0.97 -8.65
C LEU A 12 14.47 0.54 -8.80
N SER A 13 15.59 1.27 -8.78
CA SER A 13 15.59 2.73 -8.86
C SER A 13 15.28 3.24 -10.26
N SER A 14 15.74 2.58 -11.32
CA SER A 14 15.54 3.04 -12.71
C SER A 14 14.09 2.87 -13.16
N GLY A 15 13.46 1.72 -12.90
CA GLY A 15 12.05 1.50 -13.26
C GLY A 15 11.12 2.40 -12.44
N PHE A 16 11.42 2.60 -11.16
CA PHE A 16 10.62 3.43 -10.29
C PHE A 16 10.80 4.93 -10.55
N ALA A 17 12.02 5.41 -10.79
CA ALA A 17 12.30 6.82 -11.09
C ALA A 17 11.65 7.29 -12.41
N LEU A 18 11.43 6.38 -13.36
CA LEU A 18 10.69 6.68 -14.60
C LEU A 18 9.17 6.70 -14.39
N ALA A 19 8.65 5.96 -13.42
CA ALA A 19 7.22 5.92 -13.10
C ALA A 19 6.78 7.08 -12.20
N VAL A 20 7.70 7.63 -11.40
CA VAL A 20 7.42 8.72 -10.45
C VAL A 20 8.05 10.02 -10.98
N GLN A 21 7.41 10.65 -11.96
CA GLN A 21 7.66 12.05 -12.26
C GLN A 21 7.24 12.89 -11.05
N PRO A 22 8.00 13.92 -10.65
CA PRO A 22 7.54 14.82 -9.61
C PRO A 22 6.17 15.37 -10.03
N VAL A 23 5.16 15.10 -9.21
CA VAL A 23 3.79 15.56 -9.46
C VAL A 23 3.83 17.08 -9.50
N SER A 24 3.60 17.66 -10.68
CA SER A 24 3.61 19.11 -10.85
C SER A 24 2.47 19.76 -10.07
N ALA A 25 2.56 21.05 -9.82
CA ALA A 25 1.65 21.85 -8.99
C ALA A 25 0.15 21.86 -9.40
N ALA A 26 -0.25 21.07 -10.39
CA ALA A 26 -1.63 20.84 -10.82
C ALA A 26 -2.25 19.57 -10.24
N THR A 27 -1.79 19.11 -9.09
CA THR A 27 -2.37 17.93 -8.41
C THR A 27 -3.83 18.20 -8.06
N ILE A 28 -4.72 17.32 -8.51
CA ILE A 28 -6.13 17.37 -8.11
C ILE A 28 -6.18 17.18 -6.60
N THR A 29 -6.78 18.13 -5.90
CA THR A 29 -6.96 18.11 -4.46
C THR A 29 -8.45 18.00 -4.14
N THR A 30 -8.83 16.99 -3.37
CA THR A 30 -10.18 16.83 -2.85
C THR A 30 -10.30 17.58 -1.53
N ASP A 31 -11.33 18.44 -1.42
CA ASP A 31 -11.63 19.15 -0.18
C ASP A 31 -12.14 18.19 0.92
N SER A 32 -12.24 18.72 2.15
CA SER A 32 -12.74 17.99 3.30
C SER A 32 -14.19 18.36 3.68
N GLU A 33 -14.91 19.11 2.84
CA GLU A 33 -16.28 19.48 3.12
C GLU A 33 -17.17 18.23 3.24
N GLY A 34 -17.96 18.15 4.32
CA GLY A 34 -18.79 16.98 4.64
C GLY A 34 -18.04 15.74 5.08
N LEU A 35 -16.72 15.84 5.32
CA LEU A 35 -15.87 14.75 5.79
C LEU A 35 -15.38 14.98 7.23
N ALA A 36 -15.19 13.90 7.97
CA ALA A 36 -14.33 13.85 9.14
C ALA A 36 -12.98 13.28 8.70
N THR A 37 -11.92 14.05 8.87
CA THR A 37 -10.55 13.68 8.49
C THR A 37 -9.57 14.00 9.59
N GLY A 38 -8.47 13.29 9.67
CA GLY A 38 -7.44 13.59 10.68
C GLY A 38 -6.34 12.56 10.75
N GLU A 39 -5.42 12.80 11.66
CA GLU A 39 -4.41 11.84 12.03
C GLU A 39 -5.05 10.71 12.87
N ALA A 40 -4.61 9.50 12.66
CA ALA A 40 -4.99 8.32 13.42
C ALA A 40 -3.80 7.85 14.26
N THR A 41 -4.05 7.49 15.52
CA THR A 41 -3.08 6.72 16.32
C THR A 41 -3.53 5.26 16.29
N ILE A 42 -2.80 4.43 15.58
CA ILE A 42 -3.12 3.02 15.30
C ILE A 42 -2.26 2.14 16.20
N GLY A 43 -2.82 1.00 16.65
CA GLY A 43 -2.13 0.07 17.55
C GLY A 43 -2.51 0.28 19.01
N ALA A 44 -1.77 -0.35 19.93
CA ALA A 44 -2.04 -0.29 21.36
C ALA A 44 -0.75 -0.26 22.18
N GLY A 45 -0.81 0.38 23.36
CA GLY A 45 0.31 0.47 24.28
C GLY A 45 1.51 1.20 23.67
N TYR A 46 2.68 0.58 23.74
CA TYR A 46 3.93 1.14 23.19
C TYR A 46 4.13 0.82 21.70
N ASP A 47 3.29 -0.01 21.09
CA ASP A 47 3.35 -0.36 19.67
C ASP A 47 2.31 0.43 18.88
N THR A 48 2.34 1.75 19.00
CA THR A 48 1.47 2.65 18.23
C THR A 48 2.23 3.33 17.12
N PHE A 49 1.52 3.62 16.03
CA PHE A 49 2.07 4.34 14.87
C PHE A 49 1.01 5.26 14.28
N PRO A 50 1.42 6.33 13.59
CA PRO A 50 0.49 7.26 12.99
C PRO A 50 -0.14 6.70 11.72
N GLY A 51 -1.26 7.29 11.34
CA GLY A 51 -1.93 7.10 10.07
C GLY A 51 -2.80 8.31 9.76
N TYR A 52 -3.43 8.30 8.61
CA TYR A 52 -4.43 9.29 8.22
C TYR A 52 -5.75 8.59 7.92
N PHE A 53 -6.86 9.22 8.31
CA PHE A 53 -8.19 8.73 7.95
C PHE A 53 -9.06 9.81 7.33
N ALA A 54 -10.04 9.36 6.55
CA ALA A 54 -11.14 10.16 6.07
C ALA A 54 -12.42 9.31 6.00
N ARG A 55 -13.54 9.87 6.42
CA ARG A 55 -14.88 9.28 6.31
C ARG A 55 -15.94 10.37 6.16
N PRO A 56 -17.19 10.06 5.77
CA PRO A 56 -18.27 11.02 5.87
C PRO A 56 -18.41 11.55 7.31
N ALA A 57 -18.71 12.84 7.46
CA ALA A 57 -18.90 13.46 8.77
C ALA A 57 -20.13 12.90 9.50
N ALA A 58 -21.20 12.63 8.74
CA ALA A 58 -22.45 12.03 9.22
C ALA A 58 -22.50 10.53 8.90
N GLY A 59 -23.10 9.74 9.81
CA GLY A 59 -23.23 8.30 9.70
C GLY A 59 -22.52 7.55 10.83
N GLU A 60 -22.90 6.27 11.02
CA GLU A 60 -22.42 5.46 12.15
C GLU A 60 -21.67 4.20 11.71
N SER A 61 -21.74 3.79 10.45
CA SER A 61 -21.11 2.57 9.95
C SER A 61 -20.72 2.71 8.49
N PHE A 62 -19.44 2.60 8.19
CA PHE A 62 -18.88 2.82 6.86
C PHE A 62 -18.10 1.58 6.38
N ALA A 63 -18.36 1.11 5.18
CA ALA A 63 -17.49 0.12 4.56
C ALA A 63 -16.04 0.65 4.59
N THR A 64 -15.10 -0.22 4.96
CA THR A 64 -13.73 0.19 5.27
C THR A 64 -12.80 -0.10 4.12
N VAL A 65 -11.93 0.86 3.78
CA VAL A 65 -10.87 0.69 2.79
C VAL A 65 -9.53 1.02 3.43
N LEU A 66 -8.62 0.06 3.47
CA LEU A 66 -7.22 0.31 3.78
C LEU A 66 -6.52 0.86 2.55
N VAL A 67 -5.84 1.99 2.68
CA VAL A 67 -5.09 2.64 1.60
C VAL A 67 -3.60 2.50 1.90
N VAL A 68 -2.93 1.65 1.14
CA VAL A 68 -1.50 1.35 1.37
C VAL A 68 -0.63 2.27 0.53
N GLN A 69 0.26 2.95 1.22
CA GLN A 69 1.19 3.95 0.69
C GLN A 69 2.21 3.38 -0.32
N GLU A 70 2.81 4.27 -1.06
CA GLU A 70 4.02 4.03 -1.86
C GLU A 70 5.27 4.05 -0.96
N ILE A 71 6.45 4.16 -1.55
CA ILE A 71 7.71 4.28 -0.79
C ILE A 71 7.88 5.65 -0.10
N PHE A 72 7.02 6.62 -0.38
CA PHE A 72 7.10 8.00 0.13
C PHE A 72 6.31 8.25 1.42
N GLY A 73 5.73 7.21 2.02
CA GLY A 73 4.89 7.35 3.21
C GLY A 73 3.48 7.87 2.90
N VAL A 74 2.76 8.27 3.94
CA VAL A 74 1.40 8.81 3.83
C VAL A 74 1.47 10.30 3.49
N HIS A 75 1.89 10.60 2.26
CA HIS A 75 1.97 11.97 1.73
C HIS A 75 0.60 12.47 1.20
N GLU A 76 0.54 13.72 0.72
CA GLU A 76 -0.71 14.38 0.36
C GLU A 76 -1.55 13.62 -0.67
N HIS A 77 -0.93 12.97 -1.65
CA HIS A 77 -1.67 12.17 -2.64
C HIS A 77 -2.41 11.00 -1.97
N ILE A 78 -1.77 10.28 -1.03
CA ILE A 78 -2.41 9.18 -0.29
C ILE A 78 -3.55 9.71 0.59
N LYS A 79 -3.36 10.86 1.24
CA LYS A 79 -4.41 11.55 1.99
C LYS A 79 -5.58 11.97 1.09
N ASP A 80 -5.29 12.43 -0.12
CA ASP A 80 -6.31 12.78 -1.12
C ASP A 80 -7.11 11.56 -1.57
N ILE A 81 -6.48 10.41 -1.80
CA ILE A 81 -7.18 9.16 -2.09
C ILE A 81 -8.13 8.77 -0.95
N CYS A 82 -7.71 8.93 0.31
CA CYS A 82 -8.59 8.69 1.46
C CYS A 82 -9.81 9.63 1.41
N ARG A 83 -9.62 10.93 1.13
CA ARG A 83 -10.75 11.89 1.01
C ARG A 83 -11.68 11.54 -0.15
N ARG A 84 -11.14 11.13 -1.32
CA ARG A 84 -11.96 10.68 -2.47
C ARG A 84 -12.83 9.47 -2.12
N LEU A 85 -12.27 8.50 -1.42
CA LEU A 85 -13.01 7.34 -0.95
C LEU A 85 -14.07 7.75 0.07
N ALA A 86 -13.75 8.67 0.98
CA ALA A 86 -14.71 9.21 1.94
C ALA A 86 -15.87 9.96 1.28
N LYS A 87 -15.62 10.74 0.23
CA LYS A 87 -16.69 11.36 -0.60
C LYS A 87 -17.61 10.33 -1.25
N ARG A 88 -17.15 9.07 -1.39
CA ARG A 88 -17.94 7.94 -1.89
C ARG A 88 -18.60 7.11 -0.80
N GLY A 89 -18.51 7.55 0.47
CA GLY A 89 -19.20 6.92 1.59
C GLY A 89 -18.38 5.88 2.35
N TYR A 90 -17.07 5.76 2.11
CA TYR A 90 -16.20 4.82 2.79
C TYR A 90 -15.50 5.46 4.00
N LEU A 91 -15.13 4.65 4.99
CA LEU A 91 -14.03 4.97 5.87
C LEU A 91 -12.74 4.50 5.20
N ALA A 92 -11.87 5.43 4.84
CA ALA A 92 -10.56 5.15 4.29
C ALA A 92 -9.48 5.45 5.34
N VAL A 93 -8.55 4.51 5.53
CA VAL A 93 -7.45 4.64 6.49
C VAL A 93 -6.12 4.28 5.83
N ALA A 94 -5.15 5.17 5.95
CA ALA A 94 -3.79 4.98 5.46
C ALA A 94 -2.81 4.95 6.64
N PRO A 95 -2.29 3.77 7.04
CA PRO A 95 -1.28 3.66 8.09
C PRO A 95 0.10 4.08 7.58
N GLU A 96 0.92 4.75 8.41
CA GLU A 96 2.33 5.06 8.11
C GLU A 96 3.21 3.85 8.41
N LEU A 97 3.39 3.00 7.41
CA LEU A 97 4.05 1.70 7.56
C LEU A 97 5.56 1.78 7.82
N TYR A 98 6.17 2.95 7.57
CA TYR A 98 7.61 3.15 7.72
C TYR A 98 8.00 3.86 9.02
N PHE A 99 7.03 4.21 9.85
CA PHE A 99 7.22 5.02 11.05
C PHE A 99 8.36 4.54 11.96
N ARG A 100 8.50 3.21 12.11
CA ARG A 100 9.56 2.63 12.98
C ARG A 100 10.94 2.62 12.32
N GLN A 101 11.03 2.72 10.99
CA GLN A 101 12.28 2.64 10.25
C GLN A 101 12.80 4.01 9.82
N GLY A 102 11.93 5.02 9.71
CA GLY A 102 12.35 6.37 9.39
C GLY A 102 11.26 7.24 8.76
N GLU A 103 11.51 8.55 8.75
CA GLU A 103 10.62 9.56 8.19
C GLU A 103 10.92 9.79 6.70
N VAL A 104 10.38 8.97 5.83
CA VAL A 104 10.62 9.05 4.36
C VAL A 104 10.16 10.38 3.74
N GLY A 105 9.14 11.03 4.30
CA GLY A 105 8.63 12.32 3.80
C GLY A 105 9.66 13.47 3.84
N LYS A 106 10.74 13.33 4.60
CA LYS A 106 11.86 14.29 4.66
C LYS A 106 13.01 13.92 3.72
N MET A 107 12.99 12.73 3.12
CA MET A 107 14.06 12.23 2.27
C MET A 107 13.81 12.61 0.81
N LYS A 108 14.87 13.07 0.11
CA LYS A 108 14.77 13.47 -1.31
C LYS A 108 15.37 12.42 -2.27
N ASP A 109 16.25 11.58 -1.76
CA ASP A 109 16.94 10.56 -2.56
C ASP A 109 16.18 9.23 -2.47
N ILE A 110 15.65 8.79 -3.61
CA ILE A 110 14.91 7.53 -3.74
C ILE A 110 15.75 6.31 -3.35
N ASN A 111 17.03 6.30 -3.73
CA ASN A 111 17.93 5.19 -3.38
C ASN A 111 18.13 5.11 -1.87
N ALA A 112 18.28 6.26 -1.22
CA ALA A 112 18.38 6.31 0.24
C ALA A 112 17.06 5.86 0.91
N ILE A 113 15.90 6.21 0.38
CA ILE A 113 14.61 5.72 0.88
C ILE A 113 14.54 4.19 0.78
N LEU A 114 14.88 3.63 -0.38
CA LEU A 114 14.85 2.19 -0.61
C LEU A 114 15.84 1.44 0.29
N GLU A 115 17.07 1.89 0.37
CA GLU A 115 18.13 1.22 1.10
C GLU A 115 17.98 1.34 2.62
N LYS A 116 17.70 2.56 3.11
CA LYS A 116 17.73 2.86 4.55
C LYS A 116 16.40 2.58 5.26
N VAL A 117 15.28 2.64 4.54
CA VAL A 117 13.94 2.50 5.13
C VAL A 117 13.22 1.29 4.56
N VAL A 118 12.84 1.31 3.28
CA VAL A 118 11.93 0.30 2.70
C VAL A 118 12.49 -1.12 2.81
N SER A 119 13.79 -1.31 2.55
CA SER A 119 14.46 -2.62 2.67
C SER A 119 14.52 -3.15 4.11
N LYS A 120 14.26 -2.30 5.10
CA LYS A 120 14.30 -2.65 6.53
C LYS A 120 12.92 -2.98 7.11
N VAL A 121 11.87 -2.82 6.33
CA VAL A 121 10.49 -3.10 6.77
C VAL A 121 10.15 -4.56 6.44
N PRO A 122 9.96 -5.44 7.45
CA PRO A 122 9.55 -6.81 7.21
C PRO A 122 8.08 -6.89 6.75
N ASP A 123 7.77 -7.75 5.79
CA ASP A 123 6.38 -8.02 5.40
C ASP A 123 5.51 -8.44 6.60
N ALA A 124 6.07 -9.21 7.53
CA ALA A 124 5.36 -9.62 8.75
C ALA A 124 4.95 -8.43 9.63
N GLN A 125 5.79 -7.39 9.73
CA GLN A 125 5.43 -6.14 10.41
C GLN A 125 4.26 -5.47 9.69
N VAL A 126 4.33 -5.37 8.36
CA VAL A 126 3.29 -4.72 7.55
C VAL A 126 1.94 -5.44 7.70
N MET A 127 1.93 -6.78 7.68
CA MET A 127 0.69 -7.54 7.89
C MET A 127 0.07 -7.23 9.26
N LYS A 128 0.88 -7.21 10.32
CA LYS A 128 0.44 -6.88 11.68
C LYS A 128 -0.07 -5.43 11.78
N ASP A 129 0.60 -4.49 11.12
CA ASP A 129 0.21 -3.08 11.12
C ASP A 129 -1.14 -2.89 10.41
N LEU A 130 -1.38 -3.61 9.32
CA LEU A 130 -2.67 -3.61 8.63
C LEU A 130 -3.77 -4.26 9.48
N ASP A 131 -3.50 -5.37 10.18
CA ASP A 131 -4.45 -5.96 11.13
C ASP A 131 -4.81 -4.98 12.26
N SER A 132 -3.81 -4.26 12.79
CA SER A 132 -4.03 -3.21 13.79
C SER A 132 -4.84 -2.04 13.23
N THR A 133 -4.66 -1.72 11.94
CA THR A 133 -5.44 -0.69 11.24
C THR A 133 -6.91 -1.10 11.08
N VAL A 134 -7.18 -2.37 10.82
CA VAL A 134 -8.55 -2.91 10.79
C VAL A 134 -9.22 -2.79 12.16
N ALA A 135 -8.51 -3.16 13.22
CA ALA A 135 -9.04 -3.02 14.59
C ALA A 135 -9.32 -1.55 14.96
N TRP A 136 -8.42 -0.64 14.56
CA TRP A 136 -8.64 0.79 14.72
C TRP A 136 -9.88 1.27 13.95
N ALA A 137 -10.04 0.84 12.70
CA ALA A 137 -11.19 1.21 11.87
C ALA A 137 -12.50 0.74 12.51
N GLU A 138 -12.56 -0.50 13.02
CA GLU A 138 -13.73 -1.04 13.72
C GLU A 138 -14.13 -0.18 14.92
N ALA A 139 -13.15 0.25 15.72
CA ALA A 139 -13.37 1.15 16.85
C ALA A 139 -13.78 2.58 16.45
N ASN A 140 -13.61 2.95 15.17
CA ASN A 140 -13.84 4.30 14.64
C ASN A 140 -14.94 4.36 13.54
N LYS A 141 -16.01 3.59 13.71
CA LYS A 141 -17.18 3.50 12.82
C LYS A 141 -16.94 2.75 11.51
N GLY A 142 -15.86 1.97 11.40
CA GLY A 142 -15.62 1.10 10.26
C GLY A 142 -16.45 -0.17 10.33
N ASP A 143 -17.10 -0.52 9.24
CA ASP A 143 -17.69 -1.84 9.04
C ASP A 143 -16.62 -2.76 8.41
N THR A 144 -15.95 -3.53 9.26
CA THR A 144 -14.88 -4.46 8.84
C THR A 144 -15.41 -5.74 8.20
N LYS A 145 -16.73 -5.99 8.22
CA LYS A 145 -17.35 -7.04 7.40
C LYS A 145 -17.40 -6.65 5.92
N ARG A 146 -17.28 -5.37 5.60
CA ARG A 146 -17.14 -4.81 4.25
C ARG A 146 -15.76 -4.15 4.11
N LEU A 147 -14.72 -4.95 4.30
CA LEU A 147 -13.32 -4.53 4.25
C LEU A 147 -12.74 -4.70 2.85
N ALA A 148 -12.11 -3.65 2.33
CA ALA A 148 -11.31 -3.69 1.11
C ALA A 148 -9.90 -3.14 1.37
N VAL A 149 -8.96 -3.46 0.49
CA VAL A 149 -7.60 -2.92 0.51
C VAL A 149 -7.21 -2.42 -0.87
N THR A 150 -6.57 -1.26 -0.93
CA THR A 150 -5.97 -0.73 -2.16
C THR A 150 -4.60 -0.17 -1.86
N GLY A 151 -3.71 -0.19 -2.85
CA GLY A 151 -2.36 0.34 -2.66
C GLY A 151 -1.63 0.55 -3.98
N PHE A 152 -0.62 1.42 -3.94
CA PHE A 152 0.09 1.93 -5.10
C PHE A 152 1.57 1.53 -5.02
N CYS A 153 2.18 1.10 -6.10
CA CYS A 153 3.59 0.71 -6.16
C CYS A 153 3.94 -0.36 -5.10
N TYR A 154 4.74 -0.01 -4.08
CA TYR A 154 4.96 -0.84 -2.90
C TYR A 154 3.63 -1.31 -2.29
N GLY A 155 2.69 -0.39 -2.09
CA GLY A 155 1.35 -0.69 -1.57
C GLY A 155 0.53 -1.60 -2.48
N GLY A 156 0.75 -1.55 -3.79
CA GLY A 156 0.15 -2.51 -4.73
C GLY A 156 0.63 -3.94 -4.50
N ARG A 157 1.93 -4.13 -4.23
CA ARG A 157 2.46 -5.42 -3.80
C ARG A 157 1.83 -5.86 -2.47
N ILE A 158 1.78 -4.96 -1.49
CA ILE A 158 1.19 -5.25 -0.17
C ILE A 158 -0.29 -5.62 -0.27
N THR A 159 -1.04 -5.03 -1.19
CA THR A 159 -2.45 -5.38 -1.45
C THR A 159 -2.61 -6.87 -1.76
N TRP A 160 -1.78 -7.44 -2.62
CA TRP A 160 -1.76 -8.87 -2.92
C TRP A 160 -1.43 -9.71 -1.69
N LEU A 161 -0.38 -9.32 -0.95
CA LEU A 161 0.06 -10.03 0.25
C LEU A 161 -1.03 -10.02 1.32
N TYR A 162 -1.68 -8.87 1.53
CA TYR A 162 -2.72 -8.74 2.54
C TYR A 162 -4.00 -9.50 2.16
N ALA A 163 -4.34 -9.57 0.87
CA ALA A 163 -5.44 -10.41 0.38
C ALA A 163 -5.19 -11.92 0.58
N ALA A 164 -3.92 -12.33 0.61
CA ALA A 164 -3.53 -13.70 0.97
C ALA A 164 -3.47 -13.92 2.49
N HIS A 165 -3.13 -12.89 3.27
CA HIS A 165 -3.03 -12.94 4.72
C HIS A 165 -4.39 -12.89 5.41
N SER A 166 -5.21 -11.89 5.12
CA SER A 166 -6.44 -11.58 5.87
C SER A 166 -7.65 -12.35 5.36
N THR A 167 -8.38 -13.00 6.25
CA THR A 167 -9.69 -13.61 5.96
C THR A 167 -10.83 -12.59 5.95
N GLY A 168 -10.59 -11.38 6.47
CA GLY A 168 -11.58 -10.29 6.56
C GLY A 168 -11.76 -9.51 5.26
N VAL A 169 -10.70 -9.43 4.44
CA VAL A 169 -10.73 -8.69 3.16
C VAL A 169 -11.73 -9.32 2.20
N LYS A 170 -12.55 -8.48 1.55
CA LYS A 170 -13.55 -8.87 0.55
C LYS A 170 -13.14 -8.56 -0.87
N ALA A 171 -12.26 -7.56 -1.05
CA ALA A 171 -11.71 -7.20 -2.35
C ALA A 171 -10.41 -6.41 -2.20
N GLY A 172 -9.52 -6.55 -3.17
CA GLY A 172 -8.29 -5.76 -3.31
C GLY A 172 -8.19 -5.06 -4.66
N VAL A 173 -7.57 -3.87 -4.68
CA VAL A 173 -7.16 -3.21 -5.93
C VAL A 173 -5.68 -2.85 -5.83
N ALA A 174 -4.86 -3.53 -6.62
CA ALA A 174 -3.41 -3.40 -6.63
C ALA A 174 -2.96 -2.56 -7.84
N TRP A 175 -2.45 -1.37 -7.60
CA TRP A 175 -1.96 -0.46 -8.64
C TRP A 175 -0.45 -0.64 -8.81
N TYR A 176 -0.03 -1.10 -9.97
CA TYR A 176 1.39 -1.25 -10.39
C TYR A 176 2.30 -1.76 -9.27
N GLY A 177 1.83 -2.75 -8.53
CA GLY A 177 2.62 -3.43 -7.50
C GLY A 177 3.48 -4.54 -8.10
N ARG A 178 4.74 -4.63 -7.67
CA ARG A 178 5.64 -5.71 -8.13
C ARG A 178 5.03 -7.08 -7.85
N LEU A 179 5.03 -7.96 -8.86
CA LEU A 179 4.46 -9.31 -8.80
C LEU A 179 5.51 -10.38 -8.48
N GLN A 180 6.73 -10.18 -8.96
CA GLN A 180 7.86 -11.11 -8.81
C GLN A 180 9.11 -10.37 -8.35
N GLY A 181 10.10 -11.08 -7.84
CA GLY A 181 11.38 -10.49 -7.43
C GLY A 181 12.29 -11.45 -6.71
N VAL A 182 13.40 -10.93 -6.20
CA VAL A 182 14.33 -11.70 -5.37
C VAL A 182 13.84 -11.69 -3.93
N SER A 183 13.57 -12.88 -3.40
CA SER A 183 13.18 -13.05 -2.00
C SER A 183 14.33 -12.75 -1.04
N GLY A 184 14.00 -12.22 0.13
CA GLY A 184 14.93 -11.90 1.19
C GLY A 184 14.30 -12.05 2.57
N ALA A 185 15.09 -11.87 3.62
CA ALA A 185 14.62 -12.07 4.99
C ALA A 185 13.39 -11.21 5.36
N ASN A 186 13.36 -9.95 4.89
CA ASN A 186 12.24 -9.03 5.15
C ASN A 186 11.10 -9.18 4.14
N GLN A 187 11.36 -9.74 2.96
CA GLN A 187 10.40 -9.96 1.87
C GLN A 187 10.55 -11.40 1.36
N PRO A 188 10.07 -12.39 2.11
CA PRO A 188 10.30 -13.80 1.80
C PRO A 188 9.48 -14.31 0.60
N LYS A 189 8.34 -13.68 0.33
CA LYS A 189 7.42 -14.06 -0.76
C LYS A 189 7.02 -12.84 -1.58
N HIS A 190 6.73 -13.08 -2.85
CA HIS A 190 6.12 -12.11 -3.76
C HIS A 190 4.67 -12.49 -4.08
N PRO A 191 3.86 -11.60 -4.66
CA PRO A 191 2.46 -11.90 -4.99
C PRO A 191 2.26 -13.21 -5.75
N ILE A 192 3.12 -13.51 -6.72
CA ILE A 192 3.03 -14.75 -7.53
C ILE A 192 3.17 -16.02 -6.68
N ASP A 193 3.97 -15.97 -5.61
CA ASP A 193 4.17 -17.12 -4.71
C ASP A 193 2.93 -17.40 -3.85
N LEU A 194 1.98 -16.45 -3.79
CA LEU A 194 0.82 -16.48 -2.90
C LEU A 194 -0.52 -16.70 -3.63
N VAL A 195 -0.50 -16.92 -4.93
CA VAL A 195 -1.72 -17.05 -5.75
C VAL A 195 -2.70 -18.06 -5.16
N LYS A 196 -2.21 -19.22 -4.71
CA LYS A 196 -3.05 -20.27 -4.08
C LYS A 196 -3.49 -19.96 -2.65
N GLU A 197 -2.90 -18.95 -2.03
CA GLU A 197 -3.21 -18.53 -0.66
C GLU A 197 -4.21 -17.36 -0.63
N LEU A 198 -4.56 -16.78 -1.82
CA LEU A 198 -5.50 -15.67 -1.91
C LEU A 198 -6.87 -16.03 -1.33
N LYS A 199 -7.36 -15.19 -0.42
CA LYS A 199 -8.64 -15.34 0.28
C LYS A 199 -9.71 -14.37 -0.22
N ALA A 200 -9.31 -13.42 -1.08
CA ALA A 200 -10.19 -12.44 -1.68
C ALA A 200 -9.79 -12.15 -3.14
N PRO A 201 -10.73 -11.76 -4.00
CA PRO A 201 -10.42 -11.31 -5.35
C PRO A 201 -9.58 -10.03 -5.31
N VAL A 202 -8.59 -9.93 -6.20
CA VAL A 202 -7.75 -8.75 -6.37
C VAL A 202 -7.76 -8.33 -7.83
N LEU A 203 -8.09 -7.05 -8.09
CA LEU A 203 -7.92 -6.42 -9.38
C LEU A 203 -6.51 -5.84 -9.46
N GLY A 204 -5.65 -6.40 -10.30
CA GLY A 204 -4.33 -5.85 -10.60
C GLY A 204 -4.39 -4.89 -11.80
N LEU A 205 -3.86 -3.69 -11.65
CA LEU A 205 -3.82 -2.64 -12.68
C LEU A 205 -2.36 -2.30 -12.99
N TYR A 206 -1.94 -2.57 -14.23
CA TYR A 206 -0.55 -2.45 -14.68
C TYR A 206 -0.46 -1.64 -15.97
N GLY A 207 0.61 -0.85 -16.06
CA GLY A 207 0.90 -0.07 -17.26
C GLY A 207 1.56 -0.91 -18.34
N GLY A 208 1.01 -0.93 -19.57
CA GLY A 208 1.59 -1.70 -20.68
C GLY A 208 2.97 -1.21 -21.16
N LYS A 209 3.47 -0.08 -20.67
CA LYS A 209 4.80 0.48 -20.95
C LYS A 209 5.66 0.60 -19.70
N ASP A 210 5.24 -0.01 -18.59
CA ASP A 210 6.02 -0.01 -17.34
C ASP A 210 7.27 -0.88 -17.51
N GLN A 211 8.45 -0.27 -17.39
CA GLN A 211 9.72 -0.99 -17.51
C GLN A 211 10.14 -1.68 -16.20
N GLY A 212 9.56 -1.27 -15.08
CA GLY A 212 9.83 -1.85 -13.76
C GLY A 212 8.99 -3.09 -13.46
N ILE A 213 7.88 -3.28 -14.19
CA ILE A 213 6.99 -4.44 -14.11
C ILE A 213 6.68 -4.88 -15.55
N PRO A 214 7.50 -5.74 -16.14
CA PRO A 214 7.32 -6.17 -17.52
C PRO A 214 6.01 -6.94 -17.70
N LEU A 215 5.42 -6.88 -18.89
CA LEU A 215 4.18 -7.60 -19.19
C LEU A 215 4.31 -9.11 -18.98
N SER A 216 5.49 -9.70 -19.13
CA SER A 216 5.73 -11.09 -18.79
C SER A 216 5.36 -11.44 -17.35
N ASP A 217 5.68 -10.56 -16.38
CA ASP A 217 5.32 -10.78 -14.97
C ASP A 217 3.80 -10.76 -14.78
N VAL A 218 3.10 -9.91 -15.53
CA VAL A 218 1.63 -9.83 -15.51
C VAL A 218 1.03 -11.09 -16.15
N ASP A 219 1.58 -11.55 -17.26
CA ASP A 219 1.14 -12.77 -17.97
C ASP A 219 1.37 -14.02 -17.11
N ASP A 220 2.50 -14.12 -16.42
CA ASP A 220 2.79 -15.19 -15.47
C ASP A 220 1.78 -15.21 -14.32
N MET A 221 1.53 -14.05 -13.71
CA MET A 221 0.54 -13.91 -12.65
C MET A 221 -0.87 -14.31 -13.12
N GLN A 222 -1.28 -13.85 -14.31
CA GLN A 222 -2.59 -14.24 -14.88
C GLN A 222 -2.67 -15.75 -15.14
N SER A 223 -1.58 -16.35 -15.58
CA SER A 223 -1.52 -17.78 -15.85
C SER A 223 -1.68 -18.59 -14.56
N ASP A 224 -1.02 -18.17 -13.49
CA ASP A 224 -1.09 -18.85 -12.20
C ASP A 224 -2.45 -18.65 -11.52
N LEU A 225 -3.09 -17.47 -11.67
CA LEU A 225 -4.45 -17.22 -11.18
C LEU A 225 -5.54 -18.06 -11.88
N LYS A 226 -5.27 -18.60 -13.06
CA LYS A 226 -6.22 -19.45 -13.83
C LYS A 226 -6.07 -20.94 -13.51
N ARG A 227 -5.06 -21.35 -12.77
CA ARG A 227 -4.78 -22.76 -12.38
C ARG A 227 -5.45 -23.10 -11.05
#